data_9ea9ee4abd07983664f86a6e7a674eba
#
_entry.id   9ea9ee4abd07983664f86a6e7a674eba
#
_cell.length_a   1.000
_cell.length_b   1.000
_cell.length_c   1.000
_cell.angle_alpha   90.00
_cell.angle_beta   90.00
_cell.angle_gamma   90.00
#
_symmetry.space_group_name_H-M   'P 1'
#
loop_
_entity.id
_entity.type
_entity.pdbx_description
1 polymer ?
#
loop_
_entity_poly.entity_id
_entity_poly.type
_entity_poly.pdbx_seq_one_letter_code
_entity_poly.pdbx_strand_id
1 'polypeptide(L)'
;LFHGAVERAFEPRTKRALWRVDMLYGRRYLLLLSEEIPNLSGIVEQFGTGEAPETRDYAPLLERIQQGSSWKFRLHANPTFSSINAKGSRGRVHACTLVGMPKAEEEKPGRKTQYGWIRSQAEKHGFAVDENDLNIARIQWYAFSKPTGERVRLLGVTYEGTLTITDAQAFC
;
A
#
# COMPACT_ATOMS: atom_id res chain seq x y z
N LEU A 1 16.00 6.07 8.47
CA LEU A 1 16.55 7.33 7.93
C LEU A 1 15.47 8.19 7.29
N PHE A 2 14.77 7.74 6.22
CA PHE A 2 13.73 8.56 5.55
C PHE A 2 12.57 8.95 6.47
N HIS A 3 12.09 8.05 7.34
CA HIS A 3 10.96 8.35 8.22
C HIS A 3 11.17 9.61 9.06
N GLY A 4 12.31 9.72 9.76
CA GLY A 4 12.61 10.90 10.57
C GLY A 4 12.79 12.19 9.75
N ALA A 5 13.30 12.11 8.52
CA ALA A 5 13.41 13.27 7.65
C ALA A 5 12.03 13.76 7.15
N VAL A 6 11.14 12.80 6.81
CA VAL A 6 9.76 13.13 6.43
C VAL A 6 8.99 13.73 7.61
N GLU A 7 9.15 13.19 8.83
CA GLU A 7 8.51 13.76 10.03
C GLU A 7 8.91 15.22 10.26
N ARG A 8 10.21 15.55 10.16
CA ARG A 8 10.71 16.94 10.32
C ARG A 8 10.26 17.90 9.22
N ALA A 9 9.92 17.39 8.03
CA ALA A 9 9.44 18.22 6.93
C ALA A 9 8.06 18.87 7.21
N PHE A 10 7.35 18.40 8.24
CA PHE A 10 6.00 18.83 8.62
C PHE A 10 5.94 19.37 10.06
N GLU A 11 6.93 20.04 10.54
CA GLU A 11 6.92 20.58 11.91
C GLU A 11 6.33 22.02 11.97
N PRO A 12 5.29 22.26 12.81
CA PRO A 12 4.53 21.31 13.60
C PRO A 12 3.59 20.46 12.75
N ARG A 13 3.60 19.14 12.93
CA ARG A 13 2.76 18.23 12.16
C ARG A 13 1.36 18.16 12.76
N THR A 14 0.33 18.44 11.95
CA THR A 14 -1.08 18.34 12.37
C THR A 14 -1.78 17.15 11.72
N LYS A 15 -1.31 16.69 10.54
CA LYS A 15 -1.95 15.62 9.75
C LYS A 15 -0.97 14.54 9.32
N ARG A 16 -1.51 13.39 8.94
CA ARG A 16 -0.72 12.26 8.45
C ARG A 16 -0.27 12.49 7.02
N ALA A 17 1.03 12.39 6.77
CA ALA A 17 1.57 12.30 5.41
C ALA A 17 1.79 10.83 5.03
N LEU A 18 1.51 10.48 3.77
CA LEU A 18 1.87 9.21 3.18
C LEU A 18 3.15 9.39 2.37
N TRP A 19 4.05 8.42 2.43
CA TRP A 19 5.27 8.48 1.66
C TRP A 19 5.76 7.09 1.27
N ARG A 20 6.50 7.05 0.16
CA ARG A 20 7.23 5.85 -0.27
C ARG A 20 8.45 6.24 -1.11
N VAL A 21 9.41 5.34 -1.18
CA VAL A 21 10.51 5.42 -2.15
C VAL A 21 10.17 4.53 -3.33
N ASP A 22 10.22 5.07 -4.53
CA ASP A 22 9.93 4.34 -5.77
C ASP A 22 11.03 4.53 -6.80
N MET A 23 11.11 3.61 -7.76
CA MET A 23 11.97 3.69 -8.93
C MET A 23 11.13 4.13 -10.13
N LEU A 24 11.37 5.33 -10.63
CA LEU A 24 10.72 5.86 -11.83
C LEU A 24 11.80 6.18 -12.87
N TYR A 25 11.68 5.63 -14.06
CA TYR A 25 12.64 5.86 -15.16
C TYR A 25 14.11 5.63 -14.78
N GLY A 26 14.38 4.61 -13.96
CA GLY A 26 15.73 4.27 -13.49
C GLY A 26 16.28 5.14 -12.35
N ARG A 27 15.53 6.13 -11.87
CA ARG A 27 15.89 6.98 -10.73
C ARG A 27 15.05 6.71 -9.51
N ARG A 28 15.61 6.91 -8.32
CA ARG A 28 14.87 6.82 -7.05
C ARG A 28 14.20 8.14 -6.75
N TYR A 29 12.92 8.08 -6.41
CA TYR A 29 12.12 9.21 -5.96
C TYR A 29 11.56 8.94 -4.59
N LEU A 30 11.62 9.92 -3.70
CA LEU A 30 10.81 9.97 -2.50
C LEU A 30 9.51 10.66 -2.87
N LEU A 31 8.43 9.90 -2.91
CA LEU A 31 7.08 10.40 -3.19
C LEU A 31 6.40 10.69 -1.86
N LEU A 32 5.84 11.89 -1.73
CA LEU A 32 5.09 12.37 -0.57
C LEU A 32 3.68 12.75 -1.00
N LEU A 33 2.69 12.35 -0.23
CA LEU A 33 1.31 12.81 -0.36
C LEU A 33 0.85 13.36 0.98
N SER A 34 0.45 14.62 1.01
CA SER A 34 0.04 15.33 2.21
C SER A 34 -0.96 16.44 1.88
N GLU A 35 -1.76 16.83 2.85
CA GLU A 35 -2.63 18.01 2.76
C GLU A 35 -1.86 19.30 3.03
N GLU A 36 -0.75 19.23 3.74
CA GLU A 36 0.13 20.35 4.08
C GLU A 36 1.32 20.40 3.14
N ILE A 37 1.78 21.58 2.80
CA ILE A 37 3.00 21.76 2.00
C ILE A 37 4.21 21.51 2.90
N PRO A 38 5.03 20.48 2.63
CA PRO A 38 6.21 20.18 3.45
C PRO A 38 7.37 21.14 3.20
N ASN A 39 8.18 21.37 4.23
CA ASN A 39 9.50 21.94 4.05
C ASN A 39 10.49 20.84 3.63
N LEU A 40 10.80 20.77 2.35
CA LEU A 40 11.63 19.70 1.79
C LEU A 40 13.15 20.00 1.88
N SER A 41 13.58 21.15 2.40
CA SER A 41 14.99 21.56 2.43
C SER A 41 15.90 20.56 3.10
N GLY A 42 15.53 20.07 4.30
CA GLY A 42 16.31 19.07 5.02
C GLY A 42 16.34 17.69 4.36
N ILE A 43 15.29 17.33 3.61
CA ILE A 43 15.26 16.10 2.81
C ILE A 43 16.21 16.22 1.62
N VAL A 44 16.16 17.35 0.91
CA VAL A 44 17.05 17.63 -0.24
C VAL A 44 18.50 17.67 0.18
N GLU A 45 18.82 18.35 1.28
CA GLU A 45 20.17 18.42 1.81
C GLU A 45 20.73 17.03 2.17
N GLN A 46 19.93 16.20 2.80
CA GLN A 46 20.36 14.89 3.32
C GLN A 46 20.37 13.78 2.27
N PHE A 47 19.45 13.79 1.31
CA PHE A 47 19.21 12.70 0.36
C PHE A 47 19.10 13.13 -1.09
N GLY A 48 19.09 14.42 -1.36
CA GLY A 48 18.92 14.95 -2.71
C GLY A 48 20.13 14.70 -3.61
N THR A 49 19.91 14.81 -4.90
CA THR A 49 20.92 14.68 -5.95
C THR A 49 21.31 16.03 -6.54
N GLY A 50 20.90 17.15 -5.89
CA GLY A 50 21.10 18.51 -6.38
C GLY A 50 19.95 19.05 -7.24
N GLU A 51 18.96 18.22 -7.57
CA GLU A 51 17.74 18.66 -8.26
C GLU A 51 16.74 19.25 -7.26
N ALA A 52 16.02 20.31 -7.67
CA ALA A 52 14.97 20.88 -6.84
C ALA A 52 13.78 19.91 -6.71
N PRO A 53 13.12 19.86 -5.53
CA PRO A 53 11.94 19.05 -5.36
C PRO A 53 10.76 19.64 -6.17
N GLU A 54 9.93 18.76 -6.72
CA GLU A 54 8.70 19.16 -7.41
C GLU A 54 7.50 18.98 -6.47
N THR A 55 6.58 19.94 -6.49
CA THR A 55 5.29 19.87 -5.81
C THR A 55 4.18 20.01 -6.84
N ARG A 56 3.16 19.19 -6.74
CA ARG A 56 1.99 19.22 -7.64
C ARG A 56 0.72 19.14 -6.83
N ASP A 57 -0.31 19.86 -7.27
CA ASP A 57 -1.65 19.71 -6.76
C ASP A 57 -2.18 18.31 -7.10
N TYR A 58 -2.77 17.66 -6.11
CA TYR A 58 -3.32 16.32 -6.24
C TYR A 58 -4.80 16.32 -6.66
N ALA A 59 -5.51 17.45 -6.50
CA ALA A 59 -6.94 17.57 -6.84
C ALA A 59 -7.26 17.16 -8.29
N PRO A 60 -6.46 17.54 -9.32
CA PRO A 60 -6.74 17.11 -10.69
C PRO A 60 -6.66 15.60 -10.92
N LEU A 61 -5.90 14.86 -10.08
CA LEU A 61 -5.89 13.41 -10.13
C LEU A 61 -7.18 12.84 -9.50
N LEU A 62 -7.60 13.38 -8.35
CA LEU A 62 -8.83 12.96 -7.67
C LEU A 62 -10.06 13.18 -8.55
N GLU A 63 -10.16 14.29 -9.27
CA GLU A 63 -11.24 14.57 -10.22
C GLU A 63 -11.35 13.55 -11.37
N ARG A 64 -10.24 12.92 -11.74
CA ARG A 64 -10.20 11.88 -12.78
C ARG A 64 -10.57 10.49 -12.24
N ILE A 65 -10.57 10.29 -10.93
CA ILE A 65 -10.98 9.04 -10.28
C ILE A 65 -12.50 9.01 -10.24
N GLN A 66 -13.10 8.47 -11.29
CA GLN A 66 -14.54 8.38 -11.46
C GLN A 66 -14.96 6.92 -11.61
N GLN A 67 -16.19 6.62 -11.26
CA GLN A 67 -16.76 5.29 -11.48
C GLN A 67 -16.62 4.88 -12.95
N GLY A 68 -16.13 3.67 -13.20
CA GLY A 68 -15.84 3.13 -14.52
C GLY A 68 -14.47 3.52 -15.07
N SER A 69 -13.73 4.45 -14.45
CA SER A 69 -12.35 4.76 -14.89
C SER A 69 -11.38 3.63 -14.55
N SER A 70 -10.44 3.36 -15.47
CA SER A 70 -9.43 2.30 -15.30
C SER A 70 -8.04 2.87 -15.14
N TRP A 71 -7.25 2.26 -14.23
CA TRP A 71 -5.94 2.76 -13.84
C TRP A 71 -4.93 1.62 -13.73
N LYS A 72 -3.71 1.85 -14.18
CA LYS A 72 -2.57 1.00 -13.83
C LYS A 72 -2.18 1.28 -12.38
N PHE A 73 -1.97 0.22 -11.61
CA PHE A 73 -1.58 0.37 -10.20
C PHE A 73 -0.38 -0.50 -9.84
N ARG A 74 0.33 -0.06 -8.81
CA ARG A 74 1.31 -0.84 -8.05
C ARG A 74 1.01 -0.65 -6.57
N LEU A 75 0.70 -1.74 -5.89
CA LEU A 75 0.41 -1.76 -4.45
C LEU A 75 1.42 -2.67 -3.74
N HIS A 76 2.14 -2.13 -2.76
CA HIS A 76 2.91 -2.94 -1.82
C HIS A 76 2.15 -3.06 -0.51
N ALA A 77 1.76 -4.27 -0.13
CA ALA A 77 0.90 -4.52 1.02
C ALA A 77 1.39 -5.70 1.86
N ASN A 78 0.89 -5.77 3.10
CA ASN A 78 1.01 -6.94 3.96
C ASN A 78 -0.33 -7.68 3.99
N PRO A 79 -0.56 -8.64 3.08
CA PRO A 79 -1.82 -9.38 3.03
C PRO A 79 -1.95 -10.28 4.25
N THR A 80 -3.00 -10.04 5.03
CA THR A 80 -3.29 -10.79 6.25
C THR A 80 -4.76 -11.16 6.34
N PHE A 81 -5.04 -12.23 7.08
CA PHE A 81 -6.39 -12.62 7.47
C PHE A 81 -6.44 -12.94 8.96
N SER A 82 -7.61 -12.82 9.57
CA SER A 82 -7.84 -13.23 10.94
C SER A 82 -8.50 -14.60 10.97
N SER A 83 -8.00 -15.51 11.81
CA SER A 83 -8.72 -16.74 12.13
C SER A 83 -9.95 -16.41 13.00
N ILE A 84 -10.93 -17.30 12.99
CA ILE A 84 -12.04 -17.27 13.93
C ILE A 84 -11.68 -18.24 15.05
N ASN A 85 -11.79 -17.81 16.30
CA ASN A 85 -11.57 -18.71 17.45
C ASN A 85 -12.80 -19.59 17.72
N ALA A 86 -12.65 -20.55 18.62
CA ALA A 86 -13.74 -21.49 18.98
C ALA A 86 -15.02 -20.81 19.53
N LYS A 87 -14.91 -19.55 19.98
CA LYS A 87 -16.04 -18.73 20.46
C LYS A 87 -16.68 -17.86 19.37
N GLY A 88 -16.29 -18.02 18.09
CA GLY A 88 -16.78 -17.21 16.97
C GLY A 88 -16.21 -15.78 16.91
N SER A 89 -15.31 -15.40 17.80
CA SER A 89 -14.69 -14.08 17.83
C SER A 89 -13.42 -14.03 16.97
N ARG A 90 -12.96 -12.81 16.64
CA ARG A 90 -11.72 -12.58 15.90
C ARG A 90 -10.54 -13.21 16.67
N GLY A 91 -9.87 -14.15 16.03
CA GLY A 91 -8.70 -14.82 16.56
C GLY A 91 -7.39 -14.18 16.07
N ARG A 92 -6.35 -15.01 15.97
CA ARG A 92 -5.00 -14.58 15.57
C ARG A 92 -4.95 -14.09 14.12
N VAL A 93 -4.10 -13.09 13.87
CA VAL A 93 -3.79 -12.59 12.52
C VAL A 93 -2.69 -13.45 11.91
N HIS A 94 -2.88 -13.87 10.66
CA HIS A 94 -1.95 -14.68 9.87
C HIS A 94 -1.62 -14.00 8.56
N ALA A 95 -0.40 -14.19 8.05
CA ALA A 95 -0.02 -13.74 6.72
C ALA A 95 -0.62 -14.66 5.64
N CYS A 96 -1.06 -14.09 4.52
CA CYS A 96 -1.49 -14.83 3.34
C CYS A 96 -0.24 -15.34 2.58
N THR A 97 0.21 -16.55 2.89
CA THR A 97 1.44 -17.12 2.31
C THR A 97 1.22 -17.84 0.98
N LEU A 98 -0.04 -18.21 0.68
CA LEU A 98 -0.40 -18.90 -0.57
C LEU A 98 -0.65 -17.88 -1.67
N VAL A 99 -0.10 -18.14 -2.87
CA VAL A 99 -0.21 -17.24 -4.03
C VAL A 99 -1.48 -17.50 -4.85
N GLY A 100 -1.92 -18.74 -4.99
CA GLY A 100 -2.99 -19.15 -5.93
C GLY A 100 -4.28 -18.34 -5.88
N MET A 101 -5.03 -18.33 -7.01
CA MET A 101 -6.41 -17.88 -7.01
C MET A 101 -7.26 -18.85 -6.19
N PRO A 102 -8.13 -18.35 -5.29
CA PRO A 102 -9.02 -19.23 -4.56
C PRO A 102 -10.00 -19.87 -5.55
N LYS A 103 -10.00 -21.18 -5.67
CA LYS A 103 -11.15 -21.89 -6.24
C LYS A 103 -12.28 -21.75 -5.26
N ALA A 104 -13.49 -21.47 -5.73
CA ALA A 104 -14.66 -21.25 -4.88
C ALA A 104 -14.91 -22.34 -3.81
N GLU A 105 -14.45 -23.57 -4.08
CA GLU A 105 -14.56 -24.73 -3.18
C GLU A 105 -13.38 -24.89 -2.20
N GLU A 106 -12.26 -24.15 -2.39
CA GLU A 106 -11.04 -24.29 -1.59
C GLU A 106 -10.86 -23.21 -0.51
N GLU A 107 -11.77 -22.26 -0.40
CA GLU A 107 -11.78 -21.29 0.70
C GLU A 107 -12.18 -21.94 2.03
N LYS A 108 -11.35 -22.85 2.51
CA LYS A 108 -11.49 -23.26 3.92
C LYS A 108 -11.25 -22.02 4.80
N PRO A 109 -12.10 -21.80 5.81
CA PRO A 109 -11.87 -20.74 6.78
C PRO A 109 -10.42 -20.80 7.28
N GLY A 110 -9.66 -19.71 7.09
CA GLY A 110 -8.28 -19.59 7.54
C GLY A 110 -7.19 -19.73 6.46
N ARG A 111 -7.50 -20.07 5.21
CA ARG A 111 -6.53 -20.12 4.09
C ARG A 111 -6.87 -19.08 3.03
N LYS A 112 -6.63 -17.81 3.31
CA LYS A 112 -6.74 -16.77 2.28
C LYS A 112 -5.45 -16.71 1.48
N THR A 113 -5.58 -16.73 0.16
CA THR A 113 -4.49 -16.56 -0.79
C THR A 113 -4.17 -15.08 -0.99
N GLN A 114 -3.01 -14.77 -1.55
CA GLN A 114 -2.62 -13.39 -1.86
C GLN A 114 -3.57 -12.77 -2.90
N TYR A 115 -3.98 -13.51 -3.93
CA TYR A 115 -4.98 -13.05 -4.90
C TYR A 115 -6.36 -12.85 -4.27
N GLY A 116 -6.82 -13.78 -3.43
CA GLY A 116 -8.08 -13.63 -2.71
C GLY A 116 -8.11 -12.44 -1.76
N TRP A 117 -6.95 -12.11 -1.16
CA TRP A 117 -6.82 -10.92 -0.32
C TRP A 117 -7.03 -9.63 -1.12
N ILE A 118 -6.33 -9.43 -2.26
CA ILE A 118 -6.48 -8.20 -3.04
C ILE A 118 -7.90 -8.05 -3.60
N ARG A 119 -8.57 -9.13 -4.00
CA ARG A 119 -9.98 -9.12 -4.41
C ARG A 119 -10.87 -8.64 -3.28
N SER A 120 -10.71 -9.19 -2.07
CA SER A 120 -11.51 -8.78 -0.91
C SER A 120 -11.26 -7.32 -0.49
N GLN A 121 -10.05 -6.79 -0.72
CA GLN A 121 -9.77 -5.37 -0.54
C GLN A 121 -10.42 -4.53 -1.64
N ALA A 122 -10.40 -4.99 -2.88
CA ALA A 122 -11.00 -4.33 -4.02
C ALA A 122 -12.51 -4.09 -3.78
N GLU A 123 -13.26 -5.12 -3.43
CA GLU A 123 -14.68 -5.02 -3.09
C GLU A 123 -14.95 -4.03 -1.95
N LYS A 124 -14.09 -4.06 -0.92
CA LYS A 124 -14.23 -3.20 0.25
C LYS A 124 -13.91 -1.73 -0.02
N HIS A 125 -13.02 -1.46 -0.95
CA HIS A 125 -12.48 -0.13 -1.22
C HIS A 125 -12.88 0.41 -2.60
N GLY A 126 -13.99 -0.03 -3.16
CA GLY A 126 -14.62 0.57 -4.32
C GLY A 126 -13.84 0.42 -5.64
N PHE A 127 -13.12 -0.68 -5.83
CA PHE A 127 -12.48 -0.99 -7.10
C PHE A 127 -12.61 -2.46 -7.46
N ALA A 128 -12.39 -2.79 -8.72
CA ALA A 128 -12.22 -4.16 -9.20
C ALA A 128 -10.83 -4.31 -9.84
N VAL A 129 -10.24 -5.48 -9.74
CA VAL A 129 -8.97 -5.80 -10.42
C VAL A 129 -9.24 -6.64 -11.66
N ASP A 130 -8.54 -6.37 -12.75
CA ASP A 130 -8.55 -7.24 -13.93
C ASP A 130 -7.71 -8.49 -13.61
N GLU A 131 -8.37 -9.64 -13.52
CA GLU A 131 -7.72 -10.91 -13.16
C GLU A 131 -6.72 -11.38 -14.21
N ASN A 132 -6.90 -10.97 -15.49
CA ASN A 132 -5.99 -11.35 -16.58
C ASN A 132 -4.70 -10.53 -16.59
N ASP A 133 -4.72 -9.34 -15.96
CA ASP A 133 -3.58 -8.42 -15.91
C ASP A 133 -2.99 -8.32 -14.48
N LEU A 134 -3.67 -8.90 -13.48
CA LEU A 134 -3.19 -8.89 -12.10
C LEU A 134 -1.98 -9.80 -11.92
N ASN A 135 -0.87 -9.22 -11.50
CA ASN A 135 0.39 -9.91 -11.27
C ASN A 135 0.94 -9.65 -9.87
N ILE A 136 1.60 -10.66 -9.29
CA ILE A 136 2.40 -10.53 -8.06
C ILE A 136 3.87 -10.38 -8.49
N ALA A 137 4.32 -9.12 -8.54
CA ALA A 137 5.66 -8.77 -9.00
C ALA A 137 6.75 -9.13 -7.97
N ARG A 138 6.41 -9.14 -6.67
CA ARG A 138 7.38 -9.42 -5.60
C ARG A 138 6.70 -9.97 -4.34
N ILE A 139 7.36 -10.95 -3.72
CA ILE A 139 7.02 -11.46 -2.39
C ILE A 139 8.29 -11.39 -1.54
N GLN A 140 8.23 -10.74 -0.39
CA GLN A 140 9.39 -10.59 0.50
C GLN A 140 8.98 -10.60 1.97
N TRP A 141 9.75 -11.30 2.80
CA TRP A 141 9.63 -11.22 4.25
C TRP A 141 10.52 -10.11 4.79
N TYR A 142 9.95 -9.27 5.62
CA TYR A 142 10.64 -8.25 6.40
C TYR A 142 10.71 -8.69 7.85
N ALA A 143 11.86 -8.52 8.48
CA ALA A 143 12.05 -8.79 9.90
C ALA A 143 12.69 -7.57 10.56
N PHE A 144 12.13 -7.13 11.67
CA PHE A 144 12.69 -6.04 12.48
C PHE A 144 12.32 -6.26 13.95
N SER A 145 13.01 -5.57 14.83
CA SER A 145 12.70 -5.55 16.27
C SER A 145 12.05 -4.22 16.63
N LYS A 146 10.99 -4.26 17.41
CA LYS A 146 10.43 -3.08 18.05
C LYS A 146 11.39 -2.56 19.15
N PRO A 147 11.26 -1.29 19.59
CA PRO A 147 12.04 -0.78 20.72
C PRO A 147 11.86 -1.62 22.00
N THR A 148 10.74 -2.33 22.14
CA THR A 148 10.43 -3.26 23.23
C THR A 148 11.19 -4.58 23.15
N GLY A 149 12.03 -4.81 22.13
CA GLY A 149 12.73 -6.07 21.88
C GLY A 149 11.91 -7.15 21.16
N GLU A 150 10.61 -6.93 20.94
CA GLU A 150 9.74 -7.89 20.23
C GLU A 150 10.17 -8.00 18.76
N ARG A 151 10.41 -9.22 18.29
CA ARG A 151 10.67 -9.51 16.88
C ARG A 151 9.38 -9.53 16.09
N VAL A 152 9.31 -8.73 15.02
CA VAL A 152 8.18 -8.67 14.09
C VAL A 152 8.61 -9.21 12.73
N ARG A 153 7.76 -10.04 12.12
CA ARG A 153 7.91 -10.48 10.73
C ARG A 153 6.67 -10.09 9.95
N LEU A 154 6.87 -9.41 8.83
CA LEU A 154 5.80 -9.00 7.92
C LEU A 154 6.04 -9.58 6.53
N LEU A 155 4.98 -10.07 5.91
CA LEU A 155 4.99 -10.48 4.51
C LEU A 155 4.64 -9.28 3.65
N GLY A 156 5.57 -8.80 2.86
CA GLY A 156 5.31 -7.77 1.84
C GLY A 156 5.05 -8.42 0.49
N VAL A 157 3.95 -8.05 -0.14
CA VAL A 157 3.56 -8.50 -1.47
C VAL A 157 3.36 -7.28 -2.35
N THR A 158 3.97 -7.27 -3.52
CA THR A 158 3.77 -6.21 -4.52
C THR A 158 2.85 -6.72 -5.61
N TYR A 159 1.70 -6.09 -5.72
CA TYR A 159 0.69 -6.32 -6.76
C TYR A 159 0.84 -5.26 -7.85
N GLU A 160 0.72 -5.67 -9.10
CA GLU A 160 0.68 -4.79 -10.27
C GLU A 160 -0.44 -5.24 -11.20
N GLY A 161 -1.02 -4.31 -11.93
CA GLY A 161 -2.08 -4.61 -12.89
C GLY A 161 -2.94 -3.40 -13.21
N THR A 162 -4.15 -3.69 -13.69
CA THR A 162 -5.19 -2.71 -13.95
C THR A 162 -6.31 -2.85 -12.93
N LEU A 163 -6.77 -1.73 -12.41
CA LEU A 163 -7.98 -1.65 -11.61
C LEU A 163 -9.02 -0.77 -12.31
N THR A 164 -10.30 -1.04 -12.04
CA THR A 164 -11.42 -0.22 -12.48
C THR A 164 -12.16 0.29 -11.24
N ILE A 165 -12.44 1.58 -11.18
CA ILE A 165 -13.17 2.19 -10.06
C ILE A 165 -14.63 1.78 -10.12
N THR A 166 -15.14 1.14 -9.08
CA THR A 166 -16.55 0.74 -8.93
C THR A 166 -17.32 1.69 -8.04
N ASP A 167 -16.65 2.33 -7.07
CA ASP A 167 -17.18 3.37 -6.19
C ASP A 167 -16.05 4.36 -5.86
N ALA A 168 -16.12 5.56 -6.44
CA ALA A 168 -15.09 6.58 -6.28
C ALA A 168 -15.01 7.12 -4.84
N GLN A 169 -16.14 7.17 -4.12
CA GLN A 169 -16.15 7.65 -2.73
C GLN A 169 -15.49 6.65 -1.77
N ALA A 170 -15.71 5.36 -1.99
CA ALA A 170 -15.07 4.32 -1.19
C ALA A 170 -13.58 4.15 -1.52
N PHE A 171 -13.16 4.55 -2.74
CA PHE A 171 -11.78 4.46 -3.19
C PHE A 171 -10.90 5.61 -2.67
N CYS A 172 -11.41 6.83 -2.60
CA CYS A 172 -10.75 8.05 -2.11
C CYS A 172 -10.92 8.23 -0.62
#